data_3d3839a9df7e1cbcfd55ef3c440aa6ad
#
_entry.id   3d3839a9df7e1cbcfd55ef3c440aa6ad
#
_cell.length_a   1.000
_cell.length_b   1.000
_cell.length_c   1.000
_cell.angle_alpha   90.00
_cell.angle_beta   90.00
_cell.angle_gamma   90.00
#
_symmetry.space_group_name_H-M   'P 1'
#
loop_
_entity.id
_entity.type
_entity.pdbx_description
1 polymer ?
#
loop_
_entity_poly.entity_id
_entity_poly.type
_entity_poly.pdbx_seq_one_letter_code
_entity_poly.pdbx_strand_id
1 'polypeptide(L)'
;MKKFISIFLIAALLISSLAVFASCSDNGEIKVGVIQFMSHASLDNCYEGIENALNASGLNIKIDRQIGSSNSAVSDCDTFARNMVAADYDIIIAIATPAAASAFAATNGTDIPVIFCAVSDPVIAKLVDSLEVPGDLCTGTADVLDLEKQVDLIQTIQPEAKNIGILYTSSEANSISNLARFKTICDAKGLNVIAEAVQNASDIPDAAEKLASKVDCINNFTDNNVVENLEIVLTAAEKYNIPVYGSEVEQVEKGCIASASIDYIAVGFASGEMAIEDLGGADASTMAVKEIKDASIVLNKEAMDRLGLTYGKEDATYVNTEPNNN
;
A
#
# COMPACT_ATOMS: atom_id res chain seq x y z
N MET A 1 8.51 67.43 -26.76
CA MET A 1 8.93 66.93 -25.43
C MET A 1 7.86 66.11 -24.72
N LYS A 2 6.56 66.51 -24.65
CA LYS A 2 5.50 65.76 -23.93
C LYS A 2 5.23 64.34 -24.48
N LYS A 3 5.38 64.09 -25.81
CA LYS A 3 5.15 62.77 -26.41
C LYS A 3 6.30 61.77 -26.12
N PHE A 4 7.54 62.20 -25.93
CA PHE A 4 8.65 61.35 -25.58
C PHE A 4 8.63 60.92 -24.10
N ILE A 5 8.12 61.76 -23.23
CA ILE A 5 7.99 61.46 -21.80
C ILE A 5 6.91 60.38 -21.57
N SER A 6 5.79 60.39 -22.35
CA SER A 6 4.75 59.38 -22.24
C SER A 6 5.21 57.99 -22.72
N ILE A 7 6.06 57.90 -23.76
CA ILE A 7 6.58 56.63 -24.25
C ILE A 7 7.59 56.03 -23.25
N PHE A 8 8.39 56.85 -22.56
CA PHE A 8 9.32 56.39 -21.54
C PHE A 8 8.60 55.90 -20.26
N LEU A 9 7.49 56.49 -19.88
CA LEU A 9 6.66 56.03 -18.74
C LEU A 9 5.94 54.71 -19.04
N ILE A 10 5.48 54.50 -20.26
CA ILE A 10 4.83 53.23 -20.66
C ILE A 10 5.84 52.11 -20.76
N ALA A 11 7.04 52.38 -21.26
CA ALA A 11 8.13 51.40 -21.27
C ALA A 11 8.61 51.01 -19.87
N ALA A 12 8.66 51.96 -18.93
CA ALA A 12 9.04 51.70 -17.54
C ALA A 12 7.95 50.87 -16.80
N LEU A 13 6.65 51.05 -17.11
CA LEU A 13 5.56 50.23 -16.56
C LEU A 13 5.54 48.80 -17.14
N LEU A 14 5.93 48.65 -18.40
CA LEU A 14 6.03 47.31 -19.01
C LEU A 14 7.25 46.52 -18.51
N ILE A 15 8.34 47.17 -18.13
CA ILE A 15 9.52 46.52 -17.54
C ILE A 15 9.26 46.14 -16.08
N SER A 16 8.43 46.91 -15.35
CA SER A 16 8.07 46.57 -13.96
C SER A 16 7.06 45.42 -13.87
N SER A 17 6.29 45.12 -14.91
CA SER A 17 5.36 43.98 -14.95
C SER A 17 6.06 42.65 -15.35
N LEU A 18 7.26 42.72 -15.95
CA LEU A 18 8.06 41.52 -16.19
C LEU A 18 8.96 41.11 -15.00
N ALA A 19 9.14 42.00 -14.02
CA ALA A 19 9.95 41.73 -12.84
C ALA A 19 9.20 41.02 -11.70
N VAL A 20 7.90 40.79 -11.83
CA VAL A 20 7.06 40.15 -10.81
C VAL A 20 6.99 38.63 -11.01
N PHE A 21 7.47 38.09 -12.13
CA PHE A 21 7.58 36.64 -12.35
C PHE A 21 8.97 36.05 -12.05
N ALA A 22 9.90 36.88 -11.58
CA ALA A 22 11.15 36.42 -10.98
C ALA A 22 11.02 36.43 -9.44
N SER A 23 9.89 35.96 -8.91
CA SER A 23 9.78 35.63 -7.50
C SER A 23 10.47 34.32 -7.28
N CYS A 24 11.66 34.37 -6.71
CA CYS A 24 12.35 33.39 -5.93
C CYS A 24 11.88 31.94 -6.17
N SER A 25 12.46 31.24 -7.14
CA SER A 25 12.73 29.84 -6.89
C SER A 25 13.79 29.88 -5.78
N ASP A 26 13.36 29.81 -4.54
CA ASP A 26 14.19 29.32 -3.48
C ASP A 26 14.52 27.88 -3.92
N ASN A 27 15.73 27.69 -4.48
CA ASN A 27 16.24 26.36 -4.84
C ASN A 27 16.60 25.59 -3.55
N GLY A 28 15.82 25.75 -2.51
CA GLY A 28 15.84 24.95 -1.32
C GLY A 28 15.69 23.48 -1.69
N GLU A 29 16.46 22.63 -1.08
CA GLU A 29 16.31 21.18 -1.20
C GLU A 29 15.02 20.77 -0.47
N ILE A 30 14.04 20.21 -1.21
CA ILE A 30 12.79 19.71 -0.63
C ILE A 30 13.06 18.38 0.07
N LYS A 31 12.77 18.29 1.35
CA LYS A 31 12.97 17.08 2.16
C LYS A 31 11.71 16.21 2.16
N VAL A 32 11.76 15.10 1.47
CA VAL A 32 10.68 14.10 1.45
C VAL A 32 11.08 12.93 2.34
N GLY A 33 10.37 12.75 3.44
CA GLY A 33 10.52 11.57 4.29
C GLY A 33 9.67 10.41 3.75
N VAL A 34 10.24 9.20 3.64
CA VAL A 34 9.48 8.00 3.31
C VAL A 34 9.60 7.00 4.45
N ILE A 35 8.49 6.70 5.10
CA ILE A 35 8.42 5.70 6.18
C ILE A 35 7.75 4.46 5.62
N GLN A 36 8.51 3.37 5.53
CA GLN A 36 7.99 2.07 5.12
C GLN A 36 7.84 1.17 6.34
N PHE A 37 6.67 0.55 6.51
CA PHE A 37 6.36 -0.23 7.70
C PHE A 37 7.36 -1.36 7.95
N MET A 38 7.64 -2.17 6.91
CA MET A 38 8.66 -3.23 6.94
C MET A 38 9.12 -3.55 5.52
N SER A 39 10.14 -4.40 5.37
CA SER A 39 10.62 -4.81 4.06
C SER A 39 9.93 -6.09 3.61
N HIS A 40 9.12 -5.99 2.58
CA HIS A 40 8.66 -7.09 1.74
C HIS A 40 8.36 -6.57 0.34
N ALA A 41 8.34 -7.45 -0.65
CA ALA A 41 8.40 -7.08 -2.06
C ALA A 41 7.30 -6.07 -2.47
N SER A 42 6.05 -6.22 -2.02
CA SER A 42 4.97 -5.30 -2.40
C SER A 42 5.18 -3.89 -1.85
N LEU A 43 5.70 -3.74 -0.60
CA LEU A 43 6.03 -2.41 -0.06
C LEU A 43 7.30 -1.83 -0.69
N ASP A 44 8.26 -2.67 -1.09
CA ASP A 44 9.44 -2.24 -1.85
C ASP A 44 9.03 -1.74 -3.24
N ASN A 45 8.05 -2.39 -3.90
CA ASN A 45 7.44 -1.95 -5.15
C ASN A 45 6.69 -0.61 -4.99
N CYS A 46 5.98 -0.39 -3.86
CA CYS A 46 5.41 0.92 -3.55
C CYS A 46 6.49 2.00 -3.49
N TYR A 47 7.60 1.71 -2.80
CA TYR A 47 8.71 2.67 -2.73
C TYR A 47 9.31 2.96 -4.12
N GLU A 48 9.52 1.94 -4.96
CA GLU A 48 10.00 2.11 -6.32
C GLU A 48 9.08 3.03 -7.13
N GLY A 49 7.77 2.83 -7.02
CA GLY A 49 6.78 3.71 -7.66
C GLY A 49 6.86 5.15 -7.19
N ILE A 50 6.95 5.37 -5.86
CA ILE A 50 7.13 6.70 -5.25
C ILE A 50 8.41 7.36 -5.77
N GLU A 51 9.53 6.65 -5.69
CA GLU A 51 10.83 7.16 -6.14
C GLU A 51 10.81 7.54 -7.62
N ASN A 52 10.19 6.72 -8.47
CA ASN A 52 10.02 6.99 -9.89
C ASN A 52 9.22 8.28 -10.14
N ALA A 53 8.11 8.50 -9.44
CA ALA A 53 7.31 9.70 -9.57
C ALA A 53 8.07 10.95 -9.10
N LEU A 54 8.69 10.90 -7.91
CA LEU A 54 9.45 12.02 -7.35
C LEU A 54 10.63 12.40 -8.24
N ASN A 55 11.40 11.43 -8.76
CA ASN A 55 12.51 11.66 -9.67
C ASN A 55 12.07 12.26 -11.02
N ALA A 56 10.88 11.89 -11.50
CA ALA A 56 10.32 12.41 -12.75
C ALA A 56 9.77 13.84 -12.61
N SER A 57 9.54 14.34 -11.39
CA SER A 57 8.95 15.67 -11.14
C SER A 57 9.78 16.85 -11.59
N GLY A 58 11.10 16.69 -11.69
CA GLY A 58 12.05 17.77 -11.95
C GLY A 58 12.28 18.73 -10.77
N LEU A 59 11.67 18.47 -9.61
CA LEU A 59 11.91 19.22 -8.37
C LEU A 59 13.25 18.80 -7.74
N ASN A 60 13.87 19.71 -6.96
CA ASN A 60 15.10 19.41 -6.21
C ASN A 60 14.75 18.68 -4.91
N ILE A 61 14.42 17.41 -4.99
CA ILE A 61 13.95 16.58 -3.89
C ILE A 61 15.09 15.74 -3.31
N LYS A 62 15.18 15.72 -1.98
CA LYS A 62 15.97 14.74 -1.22
C LYS A 62 15.04 13.77 -0.56
N ILE A 63 15.12 12.51 -0.96
CA ILE A 63 14.36 11.41 -0.38
C ILE A 63 15.15 10.79 0.77
N ASP A 64 14.53 10.66 1.94
CA ASP A 64 15.05 9.89 3.08
C ASP A 64 14.09 8.76 3.40
N ARG A 65 14.47 7.51 3.01
CA ARG A 65 13.68 6.30 3.27
C ARG A 65 14.13 5.68 4.59
N GLN A 66 13.16 5.42 5.46
CA GLN A 66 13.32 4.68 6.72
C GLN A 66 12.41 3.45 6.70
N ILE A 67 12.93 2.29 7.07
CA ILE A 67 12.21 1.01 7.03
C ILE A 67 12.17 0.42 8.43
N GLY A 68 10.97 0.11 8.92
CA GLY A 68 10.78 -0.55 10.20
C GLY A 68 11.27 -2.00 10.17
N SER A 69 11.79 -2.47 11.29
CA SER A 69 12.23 -3.85 11.46
C SER A 69 11.10 -4.72 11.98
N SER A 70 10.99 -5.95 11.50
CA SER A 70 9.87 -6.88 11.74
C SER A 70 9.39 -6.99 13.19
N ASN A 71 10.32 -6.96 14.14
CA ASN A 71 9.99 -7.12 15.57
C ASN A 71 9.62 -5.81 16.28
N SER A 72 9.88 -4.65 15.66
CA SER A 72 9.67 -3.31 16.24
C SER A 72 9.07 -2.31 15.28
N ALA A 73 8.54 -2.77 14.14
CA ALA A 73 8.12 -1.92 13.04
C ALA A 73 7.24 -0.72 13.45
N VAL A 74 6.25 -0.92 14.33
CA VAL A 74 5.40 0.18 14.83
C VAL A 74 6.22 1.21 15.60
N SER A 75 7.05 0.78 16.55
CA SER A 75 7.88 1.69 17.36
C SER A 75 8.98 2.39 16.54
N ASP A 76 9.49 1.71 15.51
CA ASP A 76 10.44 2.28 14.56
C ASP A 76 9.76 3.38 13.73
N CYS A 77 8.57 3.11 13.15
CA CYS A 77 7.79 4.10 12.42
C CYS A 77 7.44 5.33 13.28
N ASP A 78 7.04 5.13 14.53
CA ASP A 78 6.81 6.21 15.50
C ASP A 78 8.06 7.06 15.73
N THR A 79 9.23 6.42 15.80
CA THR A 79 10.51 7.11 16.00
C THR A 79 10.92 7.87 14.75
N PHE A 80 10.81 7.26 13.57
CA PHE A 80 11.12 7.89 12.29
C PHE A 80 10.22 9.12 12.04
N ALA A 81 8.91 8.98 12.24
CA ALA A 81 7.97 10.08 12.07
C ALA A 81 8.30 11.26 12.98
N ARG A 82 8.54 11.03 14.29
CA ARG A 82 8.95 12.10 15.23
C ARG A 82 10.27 12.75 14.82
N ASN A 83 11.24 11.98 14.34
CA ASN A 83 12.52 12.51 13.88
C ASN A 83 12.35 13.39 12.63
N MET A 84 11.50 12.97 11.67
CA MET A 84 11.21 13.76 10.48
C MET A 84 10.49 15.06 10.82
N VAL A 85 9.52 15.02 11.75
CA VAL A 85 8.86 16.22 12.26
C VAL A 85 9.86 17.15 12.94
N ALA A 86 10.72 16.64 13.81
CA ALA A 86 11.74 17.44 14.52
C ALA A 86 12.80 18.03 13.57
N ALA A 87 13.03 17.39 12.42
CA ALA A 87 13.98 17.86 11.40
C ALA A 87 13.35 18.73 10.31
N ASP A 88 12.06 19.09 10.47
CA ASP A 88 11.31 20.02 9.61
C ASP A 88 11.29 19.53 8.15
N TYR A 89 10.76 18.30 7.93
CA TYR A 89 10.54 17.78 6.60
C TYR A 89 9.35 18.49 5.94
N ASP A 90 9.40 18.65 4.61
CA ASP A 90 8.35 19.33 3.87
C ASP A 90 7.11 18.46 3.69
N ILE A 91 7.29 17.12 3.63
CA ILE A 91 6.23 16.14 3.47
C ILE A 91 6.70 14.77 3.95
N ILE A 92 5.78 13.95 4.46
CA ILE A 92 6.04 12.55 4.82
C ILE A 92 5.15 11.63 3.97
N ILE A 93 5.75 10.68 3.27
CA ILE A 93 5.04 9.60 2.59
C ILE A 93 5.14 8.35 3.46
N ALA A 94 4.01 7.71 3.76
CA ALA A 94 3.98 6.56 4.67
C ALA A 94 3.39 5.33 3.99
N ILE A 95 4.19 4.27 3.84
CA ILE A 95 3.84 3.04 3.13
C ILE A 95 3.29 2.02 4.11
N ALA A 96 2.09 1.55 3.90
CA ALA A 96 1.25 0.67 4.70
C ALA A 96 0.51 1.36 5.86
N THR A 97 -0.63 0.80 6.26
CA THR A 97 -1.54 1.35 7.28
C THR A 97 -0.87 1.67 8.61
N PRO A 98 -0.02 0.79 9.21
CA PRO A 98 0.59 1.11 10.50
C PRO A 98 1.62 2.27 10.42
N ALA A 99 2.38 2.37 9.32
CA ALA A 99 3.30 3.50 9.10
C ALA A 99 2.54 4.82 8.91
N ALA A 100 1.43 4.79 8.16
CA ALA A 100 0.56 5.94 7.98
C ALA A 100 -0.03 6.43 9.30
N ALA A 101 -0.47 5.51 10.16
CA ALA A 101 -0.98 5.86 11.50
C ALA A 101 0.09 6.51 12.38
N SER A 102 1.34 6.01 12.36
CA SER A 102 2.47 6.60 13.08
C SER A 102 2.83 7.99 12.55
N ALA A 103 2.89 8.15 11.23
CA ALA A 103 3.18 9.43 10.59
C ALA A 103 2.10 10.48 10.93
N PHE A 104 0.83 10.14 10.74
CA PHE A 104 -0.31 11.02 11.03
C PHE A 104 -0.37 11.44 12.50
N ALA A 105 -0.13 10.49 13.43
CA ALA A 105 -0.08 10.80 14.86
C ALA A 105 1.07 11.76 15.21
N ALA A 106 2.24 11.61 14.57
CA ALA A 106 3.40 12.46 14.84
C ALA A 106 3.27 13.87 14.25
N THR A 107 2.58 14.03 13.11
CA THR A 107 2.38 15.32 12.45
C THR A 107 1.21 16.14 13.02
N ASN A 108 0.45 15.57 13.95
CA ASN A 108 -0.69 16.27 14.58
C ASN A 108 -0.26 17.60 15.20
N GLY A 109 -0.89 18.69 14.76
CA GLY A 109 -0.58 20.06 15.21
C GLY A 109 0.65 20.70 14.54
N THR A 110 1.14 20.11 13.47
CA THR A 110 2.15 20.68 12.56
C THR A 110 1.53 21.00 11.20
N ASP A 111 2.28 21.68 10.33
CA ASP A 111 1.89 21.95 8.95
C ASP A 111 2.47 20.92 7.96
N ILE A 112 3.01 19.80 8.44
CA ILE A 112 3.65 18.76 7.62
C ILE A 112 2.57 17.79 7.12
N PRO A 113 2.30 17.73 5.80
CA PRO A 113 1.33 16.82 5.23
C PRO A 113 1.83 15.37 5.23
N VAL A 114 0.89 14.43 5.32
CA VAL A 114 1.14 12.99 5.19
C VAL A 114 0.44 12.47 3.94
N ILE A 115 1.21 11.85 3.05
CA ILE A 115 0.66 11.09 1.92
C ILE A 115 0.83 9.60 2.24
N PHE A 116 -0.27 8.93 2.54
CA PHE A 116 -0.20 7.49 2.73
C PHE A 116 -0.18 6.74 1.39
N CYS A 117 0.46 5.57 1.39
CA CYS A 117 0.57 4.67 0.25
C CYS A 117 0.15 3.27 0.68
N ALA A 118 -0.68 2.60 -0.10
CA ALA A 118 -1.16 1.25 0.16
C ALA A 118 -1.85 1.12 1.55
N VAL A 119 -2.86 1.94 1.78
CA VAL A 119 -3.74 1.84 2.95
C VAL A 119 -5.09 1.29 2.53
N SER A 120 -5.40 0.05 2.90
CA SER A 120 -6.59 -0.66 2.40
C SER A 120 -7.91 -0.01 2.81
N ASP A 121 -7.98 0.63 3.97
CA ASP A 121 -9.19 1.31 4.47
C ASP A 121 -8.79 2.52 5.35
N PRO A 122 -8.55 3.69 4.75
CA PRO A 122 -8.08 4.86 5.48
C PRO A 122 -9.13 5.46 6.43
N VAL A 123 -10.43 5.20 6.19
CA VAL A 123 -11.51 5.66 7.08
C VAL A 123 -11.55 4.79 8.35
N ILE A 124 -11.51 3.46 8.21
CA ILE A 124 -11.42 2.54 9.36
C ILE A 124 -10.12 2.74 10.13
N ALA A 125 -9.02 3.05 9.42
CA ALA A 125 -7.73 3.39 10.04
C ALA A 125 -7.74 4.76 10.73
N LYS A 126 -8.79 5.58 10.55
CA LYS A 126 -8.93 6.93 11.12
C LYS A 126 -7.85 7.91 10.66
N LEU A 127 -7.44 7.77 9.42
CA LEU A 127 -6.50 8.67 8.77
C LEU A 127 -7.23 9.82 8.05
N VAL A 128 -8.47 9.57 7.63
CA VAL A 128 -9.31 10.52 6.91
C VAL A 128 -10.76 10.44 7.40
N ASP A 129 -11.51 11.54 7.27
CA ASP A 129 -12.93 11.58 7.59
C ASP A 129 -13.77 10.85 6.52
N SER A 130 -13.43 11.03 5.24
CA SER A 130 -14.00 10.33 4.09
C SER A 130 -12.98 10.22 2.95
N LEU A 131 -13.27 9.39 1.94
CA LEU A 131 -12.40 9.25 0.76
C LEU A 131 -12.44 10.49 -0.13
N GLU A 132 -13.57 11.21 -0.17
CA GLU A 132 -13.76 12.40 -0.99
C GLU A 132 -13.16 13.65 -0.35
N VAL A 133 -13.24 13.76 0.98
CA VAL A 133 -12.72 14.91 1.76
C VAL A 133 -12.03 14.37 3.00
N PRO A 134 -10.69 14.29 2.99
CA PRO A 134 -9.91 13.75 4.09
C PRO A 134 -10.09 14.48 5.43
N GLY A 135 -10.16 15.81 5.42
CA GLY A 135 -10.44 16.63 6.60
C GLY A 135 -9.18 17.18 7.28
N ASP A 136 -8.15 16.38 7.45
CA ASP A 136 -6.85 16.78 8.00
C ASP A 136 -5.75 16.73 6.93
N LEU A 137 -4.52 17.19 7.24
CA LEU A 137 -3.36 17.17 6.34
C LEU A 137 -2.85 15.72 6.10
N CYS A 138 -3.76 14.81 5.75
CA CYS A 138 -3.46 13.41 5.51
C CYS A 138 -4.36 12.87 4.39
N THR A 139 -3.76 12.44 3.30
CA THR A 139 -4.43 11.81 2.15
C THR A 139 -3.49 10.79 1.51
N GLY A 140 -3.88 10.15 0.40
CA GLY A 140 -2.99 9.22 -0.29
C GLY A 140 -3.71 8.19 -1.15
N THR A 141 -3.10 7.03 -1.33
CA THR A 141 -3.62 5.94 -2.15
C THR A 141 -4.12 4.77 -1.32
N ALA A 142 -5.33 4.31 -1.63
CA ALA A 142 -5.91 3.10 -1.03
C ALA A 142 -5.77 1.91 -2.01
N ASP A 143 -5.23 0.79 -1.51
CA ASP A 143 -5.15 -0.49 -2.20
C ASP A 143 -6.40 -1.33 -1.89
N VAL A 144 -7.46 -1.09 -2.65
CA VAL A 144 -8.74 -1.74 -2.40
C VAL A 144 -8.77 -3.12 -3.05
N LEU A 145 -8.57 -4.18 -2.25
CA LEU A 145 -8.65 -5.56 -2.74
C LEU A 145 -10.04 -5.86 -3.32
N ASP A 146 -10.06 -6.43 -4.53
CA ASP A 146 -11.26 -6.99 -5.16
C ASP A 146 -11.57 -8.37 -4.56
N LEU A 147 -12.14 -8.34 -3.34
CA LEU A 147 -12.42 -9.55 -2.58
C LEU A 147 -13.53 -10.41 -3.22
N GLU A 148 -14.43 -9.82 -4.00
CA GLU A 148 -15.44 -10.59 -4.76
C GLU A 148 -14.76 -11.42 -5.86
N LYS A 149 -13.88 -10.79 -6.64
CA LYS A 149 -13.07 -11.45 -7.68
C LYS A 149 -12.17 -12.52 -7.08
N GLN A 150 -11.61 -12.27 -5.90
CA GLN A 150 -10.78 -13.22 -5.16
C GLN A 150 -11.60 -14.46 -4.74
N VAL A 151 -12.81 -14.30 -4.20
CA VAL A 151 -13.69 -15.42 -3.84
C VAL A 151 -14.13 -16.18 -5.09
N ASP A 152 -14.46 -15.48 -6.19
CA ASP A 152 -14.80 -16.11 -7.47
C ASP A 152 -13.63 -16.91 -8.07
N LEU A 153 -12.41 -16.43 -7.89
CA LEU A 153 -11.18 -17.12 -8.26
C LEU A 153 -11.03 -18.43 -7.47
N ILE A 154 -11.21 -18.37 -6.14
CA ILE A 154 -11.18 -19.55 -5.27
C ILE A 154 -12.21 -20.57 -5.72
N GLN A 155 -13.48 -20.17 -5.92
CA GLN A 155 -14.54 -21.06 -6.36
C GLN A 155 -14.34 -21.62 -7.78
N THR A 156 -13.65 -20.87 -8.66
CA THR A 156 -13.32 -21.33 -10.01
C THR A 156 -12.26 -22.44 -9.97
N ILE A 157 -11.22 -22.28 -9.13
CA ILE A 157 -10.12 -23.25 -9.02
C ILE A 157 -10.51 -24.44 -8.12
N GLN A 158 -11.24 -24.18 -7.03
CA GLN A 158 -11.69 -25.18 -6.05
C GLN A 158 -13.21 -25.09 -5.83
N PRO A 159 -14.06 -25.56 -6.75
CA PRO A 159 -15.51 -25.47 -6.63
C PRO A 159 -16.09 -26.24 -5.42
N GLU A 160 -15.36 -27.22 -4.90
CA GLU A 160 -15.76 -28.02 -3.74
C GLU A 160 -15.34 -27.41 -2.39
N ALA A 161 -14.49 -26.37 -2.39
CA ALA A 161 -14.06 -25.71 -1.15
C ALA A 161 -15.26 -25.10 -0.41
N LYS A 162 -15.30 -25.29 0.92
CA LYS A 162 -16.34 -24.78 1.82
C LYS A 162 -15.77 -23.94 2.93
N ASN A 163 -14.57 -24.27 3.42
CA ASN A 163 -13.94 -23.63 4.56
C ASN A 163 -12.69 -22.90 4.06
N ILE A 164 -12.70 -21.58 4.14
CA ILE A 164 -11.57 -20.74 3.76
C ILE A 164 -10.89 -20.22 5.02
N GLY A 165 -9.60 -20.46 5.14
CA GLY A 165 -8.77 -20.00 6.25
C GLY A 165 -8.25 -18.59 6.03
N ILE A 166 -8.26 -17.78 7.10
CA ILE A 166 -7.63 -16.46 7.14
C ILE A 166 -6.74 -16.40 8.36
N LEU A 167 -5.45 -16.13 8.15
CA LEU A 167 -4.52 -15.74 9.20
C LEU A 167 -4.38 -14.23 9.17
N TYR A 168 -4.50 -13.55 10.32
CA TYR A 168 -4.48 -12.10 10.37
C TYR A 168 -3.87 -11.54 11.64
N THR A 169 -3.21 -10.40 11.54
CA THR A 169 -2.64 -9.66 12.67
C THR A 169 -3.70 -8.78 13.33
N SER A 170 -3.99 -9.04 14.60
CA SER A 170 -5.09 -8.39 15.33
C SER A 170 -4.90 -6.90 15.59
N SER A 171 -3.69 -6.37 15.41
CA SER A 171 -3.35 -4.94 15.53
C SER A 171 -3.34 -4.20 14.18
N GLU A 172 -3.48 -4.89 13.05
CA GLU A 172 -3.50 -4.26 11.72
C GLU A 172 -4.93 -3.95 11.27
N ALA A 173 -5.25 -2.65 11.16
CA ALA A 173 -6.59 -2.19 10.76
C ALA A 173 -6.98 -2.62 9.34
N ASN A 174 -6.03 -2.65 8.39
CA ASN A 174 -6.21 -3.20 7.05
C ASN A 174 -6.69 -4.66 7.09
N SER A 175 -6.05 -5.50 7.90
CA SER A 175 -6.40 -6.93 8.02
C SER A 175 -7.78 -7.14 8.63
N ILE A 176 -8.13 -6.36 9.67
CA ILE A 176 -9.45 -6.40 10.30
C ILE A 176 -10.55 -5.98 9.32
N SER A 177 -10.35 -4.89 8.56
CA SER A 177 -11.29 -4.41 7.56
C SER A 177 -11.50 -5.43 6.44
N ASN A 178 -10.40 -5.95 5.86
CA ASN A 178 -10.45 -6.96 4.81
C ASN A 178 -11.14 -8.24 5.29
N LEU A 179 -10.86 -8.72 6.51
CA LEU A 179 -11.53 -9.89 7.08
C LEU A 179 -13.05 -9.69 7.20
N ALA A 180 -13.48 -8.53 7.66
CA ALA A 180 -14.93 -8.23 7.81
C ALA A 180 -15.64 -8.21 6.45
N ARG A 181 -15.03 -7.57 5.44
CA ARG A 181 -15.55 -7.54 4.05
C ARG A 181 -15.57 -8.95 3.44
N PHE A 182 -14.48 -9.69 3.56
CA PHE A 182 -14.34 -11.05 3.02
C PHE A 182 -15.36 -12.02 3.62
N LYS A 183 -15.59 -11.97 4.95
CA LYS A 183 -16.64 -12.75 5.60
C LYS A 183 -18.01 -12.48 5.03
N THR A 184 -18.36 -11.20 4.83
CA THR A 184 -19.66 -10.80 4.26
C THR A 184 -19.86 -11.41 2.87
N ILE A 185 -18.82 -11.39 2.01
CA ILE A 185 -18.87 -11.94 0.67
C ILE A 185 -18.98 -13.48 0.71
N CYS A 186 -18.16 -14.13 1.55
CA CYS A 186 -18.18 -15.59 1.72
C CYS A 186 -19.53 -16.09 2.24
N ASP A 187 -20.10 -15.43 3.25
CA ASP A 187 -21.42 -15.77 3.81
C ASP A 187 -22.50 -15.69 2.73
N ALA A 188 -22.50 -14.65 1.89
CA ALA A 188 -23.44 -14.50 0.79
C ALA A 188 -23.31 -15.60 -0.27
N LYS A 189 -22.13 -16.23 -0.41
CA LYS A 189 -21.82 -17.32 -1.34
C LYS A 189 -21.92 -18.71 -0.68
N GLY A 190 -22.31 -18.80 0.60
CA GLY A 190 -22.42 -20.04 1.36
C GLY A 190 -21.08 -20.69 1.70
N LEU A 191 -20.01 -19.91 1.80
CA LEU A 191 -18.68 -20.32 2.22
C LEU A 191 -18.48 -19.96 3.70
N ASN A 192 -17.72 -20.79 4.42
CA ASN A 192 -17.38 -20.57 5.82
C ASN A 192 -15.95 -20.02 5.94
N VAL A 193 -15.78 -18.94 6.70
CA VAL A 193 -14.46 -18.34 6.96
C VAL A 193 -14.01 -18.70 8.38
N ILE A 194 -12.90 -19.41 8.47
CA ILE A 194 -12.21 -19.71 9.74
C ILE A 194 -11.01 -18.77 9.86
N ALA A 195 -11.07 -17.87 10.84
CA ALA A 195 -10.04 -16.89 11.05
C ALA A 195 -9.23 -17.19 12.33
N GLU A 196 -7.91 -17.16 12.23
CA GLU A 196 -6.99 -17.26 13.37
C GLU A 196 -6.22 -15.94 13.49
N ALA A 197 -6.25 -15.34 14.69
CA ALA A 197 -5.58 -14.08 14.97
C ALA A 197 -4.16 -14.33 15.50
N VAL A 198 -3.21 -13.54 15.04
CA VAL A 198 -1.85 -13.45 15.59
C VAL A 198 -1.59 -12.04 16.10
N GLN A 199 -0.64 -11.89 17.01
CA GLN A 199 -0.20 -10.58 17.52
C GLN A 199 1.16 -10.18 16.94
N ASN A 200 2.00 -11.16 16.64
CA ASN A 200 3.36 -10.96 16.12
C ASN A 200 3.83 -12.20 15.35
N ALA A 201 5.00 -12.11 14.72
CA ALA A 201 5.59 -13.17 13.91
C ALA A 201 5.77 -14.51 14.65
N SER A 202 6.03 -14.52 15.96
CA SER A 202 6.23 -15.74 16.72
C SER A 202 4.97 -16.60 16.90
N ASP A 203 3.79 -16.01 16.69
CA ASP A 203 2.52 -16.73 16.77
C ASP A 203 2.16 -17.46 15.47
N ILE A 204 2.77 -17.05 14.33
CA ILE A 204 2.42 -17.51 12.98
C ILE A 204 2.59 -19.03 12.82
N PRO A 205 3.68 -19.68 13.25
CA PRO A 205 3.86 -21.12 13.02
C PRO A 205 2.71 -21.98 13.59
N ASP A 206 2.35 -21.76 14.86
CA ASP A 206 1.29 -22.52 15.51
C ASP A 206 -0.09 -22.18 14.97
N ALA A 207 -0.34 -20.90 14.68
CA ALA A 207 -1.60 -20.44 14.12
C ALA A 207 -1.81 -20.94 12.69
N ALA A 208 -0.78 -20.92 11.85
CA ALA A 208 -0.83 -21.42 10.48
C ALA A 208 -1.09 -22.93 10.44
N GLU A 209 -0.40 -23.73 11.27
CA GLU A 209 -0.63 -25.16 11.34
C GLU A 209 -2.03 -25.51 11.86
N LYS A 210 -2.47 -24.83 12.91
CA LYS A 210 -3.82 -24.96 13.45
C LYS A 210 -4.90 -24.64 12.42
N LEU A 211 -4.68 -23.57 11.63
CA LEU A 211 -5.60 -23.13 10.58
C LEU A 211 -5.63 -24.15 9.44
N ALA A 212 -4.46 -24.51 8.90
CA ALA A 212 -4.32 -25.43 7.77
C ALA A 212 -4.98 -26.78 8.02
N SER A 213 -5.01 -27.26 9.26
CA SER A 213 -5.65 -28.54 9.64
C SER A 213 -7.18 -28.54 9.57
N LYS A 214 -7.83 -27.37 9.34
CA LYS A 214 -9.29 -27.20 9.47
C LYS A 214 -9.97 -26.66 8.21
N VAL A 215 -9.20 -26.29 7.20
CA VAL A 215 -9.72 -25.55 6.04
C VAL A 215 -9.38 -26.25 4.72
N ASP A 216 -10.11 -25.89 3.67
CA ASP A 216 -9.88 -26.42 2.33
C ASP A 216 -8.83 -25.61 1.56
N CYS A 217 -8.65 -24.37 1.93
CA CYS A 217 -7.59 -23.48 1.44
C CYS A 217 -7.34 -22.34 2.44
N ILE A 218 -6.21 -21.65 2.31
CA ILE A 218 -5.91 -20.40 3.03
C ILE A 218 -5.96 -19.26 2.01
N ASN A 219 -6.57 -18.13 2.36
CA ASN A 219 -6.46 -16.89 1.63
C ASN A 219 -5.70 -15.86 2.46
N ASN A 220 -4.58 -15.39 1.96
CA ASN A 220 -3.84 -14.29 2.55
C ASN A 220 -4.36 -12.95 2.02
N PHE A 221 -4.45 -11.98 2.92
CA PHE A 221 -4.61 -10.57 2.56
C PHE A 221 -3.26 -9.87 2.44
N THR A 222 -3.30 -8.54 2.41
CA THR A 222 -2.16 -7.64 2.54
C THR A 222 -1.82 -7.38 4.02
N ASP A 223 -1.80 -8.44 4.83
CA ASP A 223 -1.36 -8.42 6.23
C ASP A 223 0.17 -8.42 6.26
N ASN A 224 0.77 -7.32 6.69
CA ASN A 224 2.21 -7.15 6.56
C ASN A 224 3.01 -8.23 7.30
N ASN A 225 2.57 -8.58 8.52
CA ASN A 225 3.25 -9.58 9.32
C ASN A 225 3.13 -10.99 8.72
N VAL A 226 1.96 -11.34 8.18
CA VAL A 226 1.74 -12.64 7.51
C VAL A 226 2.49 -12.70 6.17
N VAL A 227 2.49 -11.61 5.39
CA VAL A 227 3.21 -11.53 4.10
C VAL A 227 4.71 -11.67 4.29
N GLU A 228 5.30 -11.04 5.29
CA GLU A 228 6.71 -11.19 5.61
C GLU A 228 7.07 -12.64 5.98
N ASN A 229 6.14 -13.33 6.65
CA ASN A 229 6.32 -14.71 7.11
C ASN A 229 5.58 -15.74 6.24
N LEU A 230 5.31 -15.42 4.98
CA LEU A 230 4.50 -16.25 4.07
C LEU A 230 5.03 -17.67 3.90
N GLU A 231 6.36 -17.88 3.90
CA GLU A 231 6.96 -19.21 3.78
C GLU A 231 6.53 -20.18 4.90
N ILE A 232 6.28 -19.66 6.10
CA ILE A 232 5.78 -20.44 7.23
C ILE A 232 4.34 -20.91 6.94
N VAL A 233 3.51 -20.01 6.39
CA VAL A 233 2.12 -20.34 6.02
C VAL A 233 2.08 -21.36 4.89
N LEU A 234 2.93 -21.19 3.86
CA LEU A 234 3.06 -22.14 2.74
C LEU A 234 3.51 -23.53 3.22
N THR A 235 4.51 -23.57 4.12
CA THR A 235 4.99 -24.82 4.73
C THR A 235 3.89 -25.54 5.54
N ALA A 236 3.11 -24.79 6.31
CA ALA A 236 1.98 -25.34 7.05
C ALA A 236 0.89 -25.88 6.10
N ALA A 237 0.56 -25.15 5.04
CA ALA A 237 -0.42 -25.57 4.04
C ALA A 237 0.02 -26.81 3.26
N GLU A 238 1.31 -26.91 2.89
CA GLU A 238 1.87 -28.07 2.20
C GLU A 238 1.72 -29.36 3.00
N LYS A 239 1.91 -29.32 4.31
CA LYS A 239 1.75 -30.45 5.23
C LYS A 239 0.34 -31.06 5.17
N TYR A 240 -0.68 -30.23 4.88
CA TYR A 240 -2.08 -30.65 4.75
C TYR A 240 -2.55 -30.76 3.30
N ASN A 241 -1.65 -30.55 2.33
CA ASN A 241 -1.92 -30.60 0.88
C ASN A 241 -3.07 -29.67 0.48
N ILE A 242 -3.11 -28.46 1.03
CA ILE A 242 -4.08 -27.42 0.71
C ILE A 242 -3.41 -26.21 0.03
N PRO A 243 -4.09 -25.52 -0.89
CA PRO A 243 -3.54 -24.35 -1.53
C PRO A 243 -3.59 -23.11 -0.62
N VAL A 244 -2.65 -22.17 -0.89
CA VAL A 244 -2.69 -20.82 -0.38
C VAL A 244 -2.93 -19.87 -1.55
N TYR A 245 -3.96 -19.03 -1.45
CA TYR A 245 -4.24 -17.92 -2.35
C TYR A 245 -3.61 -16.65 -1.78
N GLY A 246 -3.01 -15.84 -2.62
CA GLY A 246 -2.47 -14.53 -2.26
C GLY A 246 -3.41 -13.40 -2.61
N SER A 247 -3.00 -12.18 -2.32
CA SER A 247 -3.65 -10.93 -2.74
C SER A 247 -2.73 -10.01 -3.54
N GLU A 248 -1.50 -10.47 -3.80
CA GLU A 248 -0.42 -9.73 -4.47
C GLU A 248 0.32 -10.66 -5.43
N VAL A 249 0.93 -10.08 -6.48
CA VAL A 249 1.75 -10.84 -7.45
C VAL A 249 2.90 -11.53 -6.73
N GLU A 250 3.56 -10.83 -5.84
CA GLU A 250 4.74 -11.27 -5.09
C GLU A 250 4.45 -12.47 -4.18
N GLN A 251 3.24 -12.56 -3.65
CA GLN A 251 2.82 -13.75 -2.90
C GLN A 251 2.67 -14.98 -3.83
N VAL A 252 2.20 -14.76 -5.07
CA VAL A 252 2.07 -15.82 -6.07
C VAL A 252 3.45 -16.29 -6.54
N GLU A 253 4.39 -15.39 -6.74
CA GLU A 253 5.80 -15.69 -7.06
C GLU A 253 6.49 -16.48 -5.94
N LYS A 254 6.14 -16.25 -4.68
CA LYS A 254 6.64 -17.00 -3.52
C LYS A 254 6.00 -18.37 -3.33
N GLY A 255 4.92 -18.68 -4.06
CA GLY A 255 4.33 -20.04 -4.02
C GLY A 255 2.83 -20.11 -3.69
N CYS A 256 2.14 -18.98 -3.49
CA CYS A 256 0.68 -18.98 -3.55
C CYS A 256 0.22 -19.41 -4.94
N ILE A 257 -0.91 -20.10 -5.03
CA ILE A 257 -1.35 -20.67 -6.31
C ILE A 257 -1.94 -19.63 -7.25
N ALA A 258 -2.59 -18.60 -6.70
CA ALA A 258 -3.33 -17.60 -7.47
C ALA A 258 -3.62 -16.36 -6.62
N SER A 259 -3.87 -15.23 -7.29
CA SER A 259 -4.39 -14.01 -6.67
C SER A 259 -5.18 -13.15 -7.65
N ALA A 260 -6.08 -12.32 -7.13
CA ALA A 260 -6.58 -11.12 -7.79
C ALA A 260 -5.72 -9.94 -7.30
N SER A 261 -4.68 -9.59 -8.07
CA SER A 261 -3.60 -8.70 -7.65
C SER A 261 -3.73 -7.28 -8.19
N ILE A 262 -3.31 -6.31 -7.40
CA ILE A 262 -3.11 -4.90 -7.77
C ILE A 262 -1.62 -4.69 -8.08
N ASP A 263 -1.32 -3.71 -8.93
CA ASP A 263 0.05 -3.29 -9.23
C ASP A 263 0.56 -2.30 -8.16
N TYR A 264 1.47 -2.75 -7.32
CA TYR A 264 2.01 -1.94 -6.22
C TYR A 264 3.04 -0.89 -6.66
N ILE A 265 3.67 -1.04 -7.82
CA ILE A 265 4.46 0.05 -8.43
C ILE A 265 3.52 1.19 -8.83
N ALA A 266 2.37 0.87 -9.44
CA ALA A 266 1.38 1.87 -9.80
C ALA A 266 0.74 2.56 -8.58
N VAL A 267 0.50 1.82 -7.48
CA VAL A 267 0.03 2.39 -6.20
C VAL A 267 1.06 3.41 -5.67
N GLY A 268 2.33 3.03 -5.63
CA GLY A 268 3.42 3.90 -5.20
C GLY A 268 3.58 5.12 -6.09
N PHE A 269 3.56 4.94 -7.40
CA PHE A 269 3.67 6.04 -8.37
C PHE A 269 2.55 7.08 -8.16
N ALA A 270 1.32 6.62 -7.98
CA ALA A 270 0.18 7.50 -7.71
C ALA A 270 0.33 8.27 -6.39
N SER A 271 0.90 7.64 -5.33
CA SER A 271 1.20 8.35 -4.07
C SER A 271 2.28 9.41 -4.25
N GLY A 272 3.32 9.10 -5.03
CA GLY A 272 4.36 10.07 -5.39
C GLY A 272 3.80 11.26 -6.18
N GLU A 273 2.89 11.03 -7.13
CA GLU A 273 2.19 12.11 -7.84
C GLU A 273 1.39 13.01 -6.88
N MET A 274 0.64 12.40 -5.91
CA MET A 274 -0.10 13.17 -4.91
C MET A 274 0.83 14.02 -4.03
N ALA A 275 2.00 13.49 -3.65
CA ALA A 275 3.00 14.26 -2.92
C ALA A 275 3.54 15.45 -3.75
N ILE A 276 3.74 15.29 -5.06
CA ILE A 276 4.15 16.37 -5.96
C ILE A 276 3.05 17.42 -6.09
N GLU A 277 1.77 17.01 -6.16
CA GLU A 277 0.63 17.93 -6.21
C GLU A 277 0.56 18.78 -4.94
N ASP A 278 0.74 18.17 -3.76
CA ASP A 278 0.76 18.89 -2.47
C ASP A 278 1.96 19.87 -2.39
N LEU A 279 3.16 19.42 -2.73
CA LEU A 279 4.35 20.28 -2.82
C LEU A 279 4.20 21.42 -3.85
N GLY A 280 3.33 21.24 -4.84
CA GLY A 280 2.92 22.25 -5.82
C GLY A 280 1.87 23.25 -5.30
N GLY A 281 1.40 23.09 -4.06
CA GLY A 281 0.44 23.98 -3.38
C GLY A 281 -1.00 23.47 -3.36
N ALA A 282 -1.25 22.19 -3.71
CA ALA A 282 -2.51 21.54 -3.38
C ALA A 282 -2.60 21.32 -1.86
N ASP A 283 -3.81 21.14 -1.33
CA ASP A 283 -4.04 20.97 0.11
C ASP A 283 -4.46 19.51 0.39
N ALA A 284 -3.61 18.77 1.07
CA ALA A 284 -3.85 17.38 1.44
C ALA A 284 -5.18 17.16 2.14
N SER A 285 -5.66 18.14 2.92
CA SER A 285 -6.96 18.08 3.64
C SER A 285 -8.19 18.04 2.73
N THR A 286 -8.03 18.44 1.48
CA THR A 286 -9.10 18.50 0.46
C THR A 286 -8.83 17.60 -0.74
N MET A 287 -7.65 17.03 -0.83
CA MET A 287 -7.26 16.14 -1.91
C MET A 287 -7.87 14.76 -1.68
N ALA A 288 -8.83 14.35 -2.51
CA ALA A 288 -9.51 13.06 -2.38
C ALA A 288 -8.53 11.87 -2.39
N VAL A 289 -8.82 10.86 -1.58
CA VAL A 289 -8.08 9.60 -1.58
C VAL A 289 -8.21 8.93 -2.95
N LYS A 290 -7.10 8.49 -3.52
CA LYS A 290 -7.08 7.78 -4.80
C LYS A 290 -7.16 6.28 -4.57
N GLU A 291 -8.30 5.67 -4.88
CA GLU A 291 -8.46 4.22 -4.78
C GLU A 291 -7.89 3.52 -6.01
N ILE A 292 -7.01 2.53 -5.78
CA ILE A 292 -6.49 1.62 -6.83
C ILE A 292 -7.21 0.29 -6.65
N LYS A 293 -7.99 -0.12 -7.68
CA LYS A 293 -8.93 -1.26 -7.60
C LYS A 293 -8.75 -2.26 -8.74
N ASP A 294 -8.05 -1.88 -9.82
CA ASP A 294 -7.94 -2.70 -11.01
C ASP A 294 -7.08 -3.95 -10.73
N ALA A 295 -7.76 -5.04 -10.41
CA ALA A 295 -7.10 -6.30 -10.11
C ALA A 295 -6.99 -7.19 -11.35
N SER A 296 -5.81 -7.76 -11.57
CA SER A 296 -5.52 -8.79 -12.57
C SER A 296 -5.45 -10.17 -11.92
N ILE A 297 -5.87 -11.22 -12.63
CA ILE A 297 -5.67 -12.60 -12.17
C ILE A 297 -4.23 -13.02 -12.47
N VAL A 298 -3.52 -13.44 -11.43
CA VAL A 298 -2.17 -13.97 -11.51
C VAL A 298 -2.15 -15.39 -10.95
N LEU A 299 -1.51 -16.30 -11.66
CA LEU A 299 -1.48 -17.73 -11.36
C LEU A 299 -0.03 -18.24 -11.31
N ASN A 300 0.25 -19.12 -10.35
CA ASN A 300 1.48 -19.89 -10.29
C ASN A 300 1.21 -21.30 -10.80
N LYS A 301 1.63 -21.57 -12.05
CA LYS A 301 1.37 -22.86 -12.67
C LYS A 301 2.03 -24.01 -11.93
N GLU A 302 3.26 -23.84 -11.47
CA GLU A 302 4.01 -24.87 -10.76
C GLU A 302 3.33 -25.25 -9.44
N ALA A 303 2.90 -24.27 -8.66
CA ALA A 303 2.18 -24.49 -7.41
C ALA A 303 0.81 -25.15 -7.65
N MET A 304 0.10 -24.77 -8.71
CA MET A 304 -1.17 -25.40 -9.10
C MET A 304 -0.98 -26.85 -9.55
N ASP A 305 0.00 -27.12 -10.42
CA ASP A 305 0.29 -28.48 -10.94
C ASP A 305 0.62 -29.45 -9.79
N ARG A 306 1.36 -29.00 -8.78
CA ARG A 306 1.72 -29.76 -7.57
C ARG A 306 0.49 -30.25 -6.79
N LEU A 307 -0.57 -29.46 -6.80
CA LEU A 307 -1.84 -29.76 -6.13
C LEU A 307 -2.90 -30.38 -7.06
N GLY A 308 -2.58 -30.55 -8.35
CA GLY A 308 -3.52 -31.06 -9.35
C GLY A 308 -4.68 -30.11 -9.66
N LEU A 309 -4.48 -28.79 -9.44
CA LEU A 309 -5.47 -27.75 -9.65
C LEU A 309 -5.30 -27.09 -11.03
N THR A 310 -6.41 -26.58 -11.57
CA THR A 310 -6.43 -25.93 -12.88
C THR A 310 -7.32 -24.69 -12.88
N TYR A 311 -6.97 -23.72 -13.75
CA TYR A 311 -7.81 -22.56 -14.03
C TYR A 311 -8.25 -22.60 -15.49
N GLY A 312 -9.53 -22.83 -15.72
CA GLY A 312 -10.07 -23.12 -17.05
C GLY A 312 -10.41 -21.89 -17.90
N LYS A 313 -9.86 -20.70 -17.61
CA LYS A 313 -10.08 -19.46 -18.34
C LYS A 313 -8.77 -18.90 -18.93
N GLU A 314 -8.87 -17.92 -19.84
CA GLU A 314 -7.73 -17.33 -20.57
C GLU A 314 -7.41 -15.90 -20.10
N ASP A 315 -8.02 -15.41 -19.03
CA ASP A 315 -7.94 -14.04 -18.53
C ASP A 315 -6.90 -13.85 -17.40
N ALA A 316 -5.89 -14.71 -17.35
CA ALA A 316 -4.88 -14.72 -16.30
C ALA A 316 -3.45 -14.60 -16.84
N THR A 317 -2.59 -13.98 -16.05
CA THR A 317 -1.14 -13.97 -16.25
C THR A 317 -0.51 -15.10 -15.42
N TYR A 318 0.50 -15.77 -15.96
CA TYR A 318 1.23 -16.83 -15.26
C TYR A 318 2.61 -16.34 -14.83
N VAL A 319 2.94 -16.61 -13.57
CA VAL A 319 4.27 -16.39 -13.01
C VAL A 319 4.88 -17.75 -12.59
N ASN A 320 6.20 -17.77 -12.43
CA ASN A 320 6.92 -18.92 -11.88
C ASN A 320 7.25 -18.66 -10.42
N THR A 321 7.44 -19.74 -9.64
CA THR A 321 7.96 -19.61 -8.29
C THR A 321 9.39 -19.08 -8.34
N GLU A 322 9.68 -18.01 -7.62
CA GLU A 322 11.04 -17.51 -7.46
C GLU A 322 11.89 -18.56 -6.73
N PRO A 323 13.11 -18.83 -7.18
CA PRO A 323 14.00 -19.71 -6.43
C PRO A 323 14.33 -19.07 -5.08
N ASN A 324 14.13 -19.84 -3.99
CA ASN A 324 14.52 -19.41 -2.64
C ASN A 324 16.02 -19.05 -2.64
N ASN A 325 16.33 -17.76 -2.60
CA ASN A 325 17.68 -17.25 -2.41
C ASN A 325 18.01 -17.26 -0.90
N ASN A 326 18.15 -18.48 -0.32
CA ASN A 326 18.69 -18.67 1.02
C ASN A 326 20.22 -18.70 1.02
#